data_7bab947d0d7f5d246129e3342009b9b2
#
_entry.id   7bab947d0d7f5d246129e3342009b9b2
#
_cell.length_a   1.000
_cell.length_b   1.000
_cell.length_c   1.000
_cell.angle_alpha   90.00
_cell.angle_beta   90.00
_cell.angle_gamma   90.00
#
_symmetry.space_group_name_H-M   'P 1'
#
loop_
_entity.id
_entity.type
_entity.pdbx_description
1 polymer ?
#
loop_
_entity_poly.entity_id
_entity_poly.type
_entity_poly.pdbx_seq_one_letter_code
_entity_poly.pdbx_strand_id
1 'polypeptide(L)'
;MLNKSGAKSYQMDMCTGSILKKMLIFSLPLMASSMLQLLFNAADIIVVGRFAGDNALAAVGSNTALINLLTNFFMGLSIGANVLVARYFGAKNDKDLSETVHTAMMLSIYSGIILTIIGVLCAKQILIWMQTPEAVLGLATVYLRIYFLGMTATMIYNFGSAILRAVGDTKRPLYYLFAAGIVNVILNLIFVIGFKLSVMGVAIATVISQCISAFLILKCMVHESGSIRLDLRNLGINKEKFIKIVQIGLPASLQGVIFSLSNVVIQSSVNSFGEITVAGNSAAANIEGFVYVAMNSLYQAAISFTGQNVGAGKYERVNRILYTAEACVIVVGIVLGNGALFFGRQLLSIYTENPAVIDTGMKRMNVIARTYALCGMMDVMVGSLRGLGYSVMPMIVSLIGACGLRLLWIFTFFRMEQFHTVTSLYL
;
A
#
# COMPACT_ATOMS: atom_id res chain seq x y z
N MET A 1 -3.02 -25.17 -16.49
CA MET A 1 -4.28 -25.90 -16.73
C MET A 1 -5.11 -25.06 -17.70
N LEU A 2 -5.48 -25.61 -18.84
CA LEU A 2 -6.41 -25.00 -19.79
C LEU A 2 -7.83 -25.26 -19.29
N ASN A 3 -8.64 -24.21 -19.17
CA ASN A 3 -10.06 -24.36 -18.91
C ASN A 3 -10.74 -24.96 -20.16
N LYS A 4 -11.91 -25.56 -20.04
CA LYS A 4 -12.67 -26.19 -21.14
C LYS A 4 -12.90 -25.32 -22.38
N SER A 5 -12.54 -24.03 -22.33
CA SER A 5 -12.61 -23.06 -23.43
C SER A 5 -11.24 -22.66 -24.02
N GLY A 6 -10.14 -23.35 -23.69
CA GLY A 6 -8.81 -23.00 -24.20
C GLY A 6 -8.19 -21.68 -23.64
N ALA A 7 -8.88 -20.95 -22.81
CA ALA A 7 -8.39 -19.71 -22.19
C ALA A 7 -7.43 -20.02 -21.03
N LYS A 8 -6.31 -19.30 -20.96
CA LYS A 8 -5.37 -19.41 -19.83
C LYS A 8 -6.09 -19.01 -18.53
N SER A 9 -6.20 -19.93 -17.57
CA SER A 9 -6.66 -19.60 -16.23
C SER A 9 -5.57 -18.83 -15.50
N TYR A 10 -5.86 -17.60 -15.08
CA TYR A 10 -4.98 -16.78 -14.22
C TYR A 10 -5.17 -17.08 -12.73
N GLN A 11 -6.23 -17.83 -12.39
CA GLN A 11 -6.53 -18.20 -11.02
C GLN A 11 -5.55 -19.28 -10.54
N MET A 12 -5.13 -19.16 -9.26
CA MET A 12 -4.21 -20.10 -8.63
C MET A 12 -4.89 -20.82 -7.47
N ASP A 13 -5.02 -22.14 -7.56
CA ASP A 13 -5.36 -22.95 -6.40
C ASP A 13 -4.21 -22.97 -5.41
N MET A 14 -4.41 -22.37 -4.24
CA MET A 14 -3.41 -22.30 -3.16
C MET A 14 -3.53 -23.48 -2.17
N CYS A 15 -4.56 -24.33 -2.36
CA CYS A 15 -4.86 -25.44 -1.45
C CYS A 15 -4.10 -26.73 -1.78
N THR A 16 -3.38 -26.79 -2.92
CA THR A 16 -2.64 -27.96 -3.37
C THR A 16 -1.21 -27.63 -3.80
N GLY A 17 -0.37 -28.62 -3.97
CA GLY A 17 0.99 -28.50 -4.52
C GLY A 17 1.99 -27.79 -3.59
N SER A 18 3.14 -27.37 -4.14
CA SER A 18 4.23 -26.72 -3.40
C SER A 18 3.84 -25.31 -2.94
N ILE A 19 3.91 -25.04 -1.65
CA ILE A 19 3.61 -23.73 -1.05
C ILE A 19 4.64 -22.70 -1.49
N LEU A 20 5.94 -23.02 -1.33
CA LEU A 20 7.02 -22.09 -1.65
C LEU A 20 6.97 -21.64 -3.11
N LYS A 21 6.89 -22.57 -4.05
CA LYS A 21 6.84 -22.22 -5.49
C LYS A 21 5.65 -21.32 -5.82
N LYS A 22 4.47 -21.68 -5.32
CA LYS A 22 3.25 -20.89 -5.56
C LYS A 22 3.31 -19.52 -4.89
N MET A 23 3.85 -19.45 -3.67
CA MET A 23 4.01 -18.19 -2.94
C MET A 23 4.96 -17.23 -3.67
N LEU A 24 6.09 -17.72 -4.20
CA LEU A 24 7.00 -16.90 -4.99
C LEU A 24 6.34 -16.42 -6.30
N ILE A 25 5.65 -17.32 -7.03
CA ILE A 25 4.92 -16.94 -8.26
C ILE A 25 3.84 -15.88 -7.99
N PHE A 26 3.20 -15.93 -6.81
CA PHE A 26 2.19 -14.98 -6.38
C PHE A 26 2.81 -13.64 -5.94
N SER A 27 3.90 -13.68 -5.16
CA SER A 27 4.50 -12.48 -4.56
C SER A 27 5.30 -11.64 -5.55
N LEU A 28 5.97 -12.26 -6.54
CA LEU A 28 6.79 -11.52 -7.51
C LEU A 28 6.00 -10.45 -8.31
N PRO A 29 4.80 -10.75 -8.87
CA PRO A 29 4.02 -9.71 -9.54
C PRO A 29 3.52 -8.62 -8.57
N LEU A 30 3.26 -8.95 -7.30
CA LEU A 30 2.89 -7.95 -6.29
C LEU A 30 4.05 -7.02 -5.97
N MET A 31 5.26 -7.58 -5.79
CA MET A 31 6.48 -6.77 -5.65
C MET A 31 6.63 -5.81 -6.83
N ALA A 32 6.54 -6.34 -8.06
CA ALA A 32 6.66 -5.53 -9.26
C ALA A 32 5.60 -4.43 -9.32
N SER A 33 4.33 -4.71 -8.96
CA SER A 33 3.26 -3.71 -8.90
C SER A 33 3.58 -2.58 -7.94
N SER A 34 4.03 -2.91 -6.74
CA SER A 34 4.32 -1.92 -5.71
C SER A 34 5.60 -1.12 -6.01
N MET A 35 6.61 -1.76 -6.60
CA MET A 35 7.80 -1.05 -7.12
C MET A 35 7.43 -0.07 -8.23
N LEU A 36 6.56 -0.47 -9.17
CA LEU A 36 6.06 0.42 -10.22
C LEU A 36 5.30 1.61 -9.65
N GLN A 37 4.48 1.42 -8.62
CA GLN A 37 3.80 2.53 -7.94
C GLN A 37 4.79 3.54 -7.36
N LEU A 38 5.87 3.07 -6.71
CA LEU A 38 6.93 3.95 -6.21
C LEU A 38 7.62 4.72 -7.34
N LEU A 39 7.93 4.04 -8.45
CA LEU A 39 8.58 4.67 -9.61
C LEU A 39 7.66 5.71 -10.28
N PHE A 40 6.37 5.43 -10.42
CA PHE A 40 5.42 6.40 -10.99
C PHE A 40 5.24 7.61 -10.07
N ASN A 41 5.14 7.43 -8.76
CA ASN A 41 5.12 8.54 -7.81
C ASN A 41 6.40 9.38 -7.87
N ALA A 42 7.56 8.75 -8.01
CA ALA A 42 8.82 9.46 -8.18
C ALA A 42 8.85 10.24 -9.51
N ALA A 43 8.34 9.66 -10.60
CA ALA A 43 8.24 10.34 -11.89
C ALA A 43 7.35 11.58 -11.81
N ASP A 44 6.20 11.49 -11.12
CA ASP A 44 5.29 12.63 -10.90
C ASP A 44 6.01 13.78 -10.17
N ILE A 45 6.74 13.47 -9.09
CA ILE A 45 7.52 14.43 -8.30
C ILE A 45 8.62 15.07 -9.14
N ILE A 46 9.34 14.29 -9.95
CA ILE A 46 10.42 14.79 -10.83
C ILE A 46 9.85 15.74 -11.89
N VAL A 47 8.75 15.37 -12.53
CA VAL A 47 8.12 16.22 -13.55
C VAL A 47 7.66 17.54 -12.95
N VAL A 48 7.00 17.52 -11.78
CA VAL A 48 6.58 18.73 -11.09
C VAL A 48 7.77 19.59 -10.70
N GLY A 49 8.78 19.00 -10.05
CA GLY A 49 9.94 19.75 -9.55
C GLY A 49 10.75 20.39 -10.66
N ARG A 50 10.93 19.70 -11.80
CA ARG A 50 11.74 20.25 -12.92
C ARG A 50 11.01 21.26 -13.79
N PHE A 51 9.69 21.10 -13.98
CA PHE A 51 8.95 21.84 -15.01
C PHE A 51 7.86 22.76 -14.47
N ALA A 52 7.43 22.59 -13.21
CA ALA A 52 6.36 23.38 -12.60
C ALA A 52 6.84 24.33 -11.49
N GLY A 53 8.09 24.17 -11.04
CA GLY A 53 8.73 25.03 -10.04
C GLY A 53 8.48 24.62 -8.57
N ASP A 54 9.20 25.28 -7.66
CA ASP A 54 9.27 24.89 -6.24
C ASP A 54 7.92 24.98 -5.51
N ASN A 55 7.10 25.98 -5.80
CA ASN A 55 5.78 26.13 -5.19
C ASN A 55 4.84 24.99 -5.59
N ALA A 56 4.94 24.51 -6.83
CA ALA A 56 4.17 23.37 -7.31
C ALA A 56 4.64 22.07 -6.64
N LEU A 57 5.94 21.89 -6.50
CA LEU A 57 6.52 20.76 -5.79
C LEU A 57 6.10 20.73 -4.31
N ALA A 58 6.16 21.88 -3.65
CA ALA A 58 5.71 22.02 -2.26
C ALA A 58 4.20 21.75 -2.11
N ALA A 59 3.39 22.17 -3.09
CA ALA A 59 1.95 21.90 -3.10
C ALA A 59 1.63 20.40 -3.24
N VAL A 60 2.32 19.68 -4.13
CA VAL A 60 2.15 18.22 -4.27
C VAL A 60 2.64 17.50 -3.02
N GLY A 61 3.81 17.90 -2.49
CA GLY A 61 4.40 17.32 -1.29
C GLY A 61 3.51 17.45 -0.05
N SER A 62 2.90 18.61 0.17
CA SER A 62 2.01 18.86 1.31
C SER A 62 0.76 17.96 1.31
N ASN A 63 0.29 17.54 0.13
CA ASN A 63 -0.86 16.67 -0.02
C ASN A 63 -0.56 15.17 0.21
N THR A 64 0.70 14.76 0.04
CA THR A 64 1.10 13.34 0.03
C THR A 64 0.73 12.63 1.34
N ALA A 65 0.94 13.26 2.49
CA ALA A 65 0.64 12.68 3.79
C ALA A 65 -0.86 12.38 3.96
N LEU A 66 -1.72 13.33 3.56
CA LEU A 66 -3.18 13.17 3.62
C LEU A 66 -3.66 12.09 2.66
N ILE A 67 -3.17 12.11 1.42
CA ILE A 67 -3.50 11.11 0.41
C ILE A 67 -3.13 9.70 0.89
N ASN A 68 -1.92 9.54 1.42
CA ASN A 68 -1.45 8.26 1.94
C ASN A 68 -2.30 7.78 3.13
N LEU A 69 -2.65 8.66 4.05
CA LEU A 69 -3.47 8.32 5.21
C LEU A 69 -4.85 7.79 4.77
N LEU A 70 -5.52 8.51 3.89
CA LEU A 70 -6.83 8.12 3.39
C LEU A 70 -6.78 6.86 2.53
N THR A 71 -5.80 6.77 1.63
CA THR A 71 -5.62 5.59 0.78
C THR A 71 -5.33 4.34 1.63
N ASN A 72 -4.44 4.44 2.63
CA ASN A 72 -4.11 3.34 3.52
C ASN A 72 -5.33 2.89 4.35
N PHE A 73 -6.18 3.82 4.79
CA PHE A 73 -7.41 3.47 5.49
C PHE A 73 -8.32 2.58 4.64
N PHE A 74 -8.56 2.97 3.39
CA PHE A 74 -9.43 2.20 2.51
C PHE A 74 -8.78 0.95 1.91
N MET A 75 -7.46 0.95 1.75
CA MET A 75 -6.72 -0.27 1.44
C MET A 75 -6.90 -1.32 2.53
N GLY A 76 -6.91 -0.91 3.81
CA GLY A 76 -7.21 -1.80 4.93
C GLY A 76 -8.59 -2.46 4.79
N LEU A 77 -9.62 -1.71 4.37
CA LEU A 77 -10.95 -2.27 4.12
C LEU A 77 -10.93 -3.31 2.99
N SER A 78 -10.15 -3.10 1.94
CA SER A 78 -10.01 -4.07 0.83
C SER A 78 -9.38 -5.40 1.27
N ILE A 79 -8.59 -5.40 2.36
CA ILE A 79 -8.07 -6.64 2.97
C ILE A 79 -9.21 -7.51 3.50
N GLY A 80 -10.23 -6.89 4.11
CA GLY A 80 -11.44 -7.62 4.54
C GLY A 80 -12.13 -8.33 3.39
N ALA A 81 -12.26 -7.66 2.24
CA ALA A 81 -12.80 -8.27 1.02
C ALA A 81 -11.90 -9.41 0.52
N ASN A 82 -10.58 -9.23 0.49
CA ASN A 82 -9.62 -10.27 0.10
C ASN A 82 -9.77 -11.54 0.96
N VAL A 83 -9.80 -11.40 2.28
CA VAL A 83 -9.93 -12.54 3.21
C VAL A 83 -11.22 -13.32 2.98
N LEU A 84 -12.36 -12.63 2.86
CA LEU A 84 -13.63 -13.31 2.64
C LEU A 84 -13.70 -14.00 1.28
N VAL A 85 -13.28 -13.32 0.23
CA VAL A 85 -13.24 -13.90 -1.13
C VAL A 85 -12.32 -15.12 -1.16
N ALA A 86 -11.12 -15.04 -0.57
CA ALA A 86 -10.18 -16.15 -0.48
C ALA A 86 -10.81 -17.35 0.26
N ARG A 87 -11.49 -17.09 1.38
CA ARG A 87 -12.16 -18.12 2.17
C ARG A 87 -13.27 -18.83 1.40
N TYR A 88 -14.19 -18.08 0.77
CA TYR A 88 -15.30 -18.69 0.02
C TYR A 88 -14.81 -19.35 -1.27
N PHE A 89 -13.78 -18.80 -1.91
CA PHE A 89 -13.12 -19.45 -3.05
C PHE A 89 -12.50 -20.80 -2.66
N GLY A 90 -11.77 -20.85 -1.52
CA GLY A 90 -11.20 -22.09 -0.98
C GLY A 90 -12.26 -23.11 -0.58
N ALA A 91 -13.38 -22.67 -0.02
CA ALA A 91 -14.53 -23.49 0.35
C ALA A 91 -15.35 -23.97 -0.87
N LYS A 92 -15.09 -23.47 -2.08
CA LYS A 92 -15.87 -23.70 -3.30
C LYS A 92 -17.36 -23.34 -3.11
N ASN A 93 -17.63 -22.33 -2.30
CA ASN A 93 -18.98 -21.83 -2.04
C ASN A 93 -19.28 -20.67 -2.99
N ASP A 94 -19.80 -21.03 -4.17
CA ASP A 94 -20.02 -20.12 -5.29
C ASP A 94 -21.03 -19.01 -4.95
N LYS A 95 -22.06 -19.29 -4.17
CA LYS A 95 -23.09 -18.31 -3.79
C LYS A 95 -22.48 -17.23 -2.89
N ASP A 96 -21.88 -17.64 -1.78
CA ASP A 96 -21.28 -16.70 -0.83
C ASP A 96 -20.11 -15.94 -1.45
N LEU A 97 -19.35 -16.55 -2.36
CA LEU A 97 -18.30 -15.92 -3.12
C LEU A 97 -18.85 -14.80 -4.00
N SER A 98 -19.87 -15.08 -4.80
CA SER A 98 -20.51 -14.07 -5.67
C SER A 98 -21.11 -12.92 -4.87
N GLU A 99 -21.85 -13.20 -3.80
CA GLU A 99 -22.40 -12.17 -2.90
C GLU A 99 -21.31 -11.29 -2.29
N THR A 100 -20.16 -11.88 -1.92
CA THR A 100 -19.02 -11.15 -1.37
C THR A 100 -18.37 -10.25 -2.41
N VAL A 101 -18.18 -10.73 -3.63
CA VAL A 101 -17.62 -9.95 -4.74
C VAL A 101 -18.48 -8.72 -5.04
N HIS A 102 -19.80 -8.91 -5.20
CA HIS A 102 -20.74 -7.83 -5.46
C HIS A 102 -20.79 -6.82 -4.30
N THR A 103 -20.84 -7.29 -3.06
CA THR A 103 -20.82 -6.43 -1.85
C THR A 103 -19.52 -5.63 -1.77
N ALA A 104 -18.36 -6.25 -2.02
CA ALA A 104 -17.06 -5.58 -1.99
C ALA A 104 -16.95 -4.50 -3.07
N MET A 105 -17.44 -4.77 -4.28
CA MET A 105 -17.44 -3.78 -5.36
C MET A 105 -18.39 -2.62 -5.08
N MET A 106 -19.57 -2.88 -4.52
CA MET A 106 -20.49 -1.81 -4.09
C MET A 106 -19.87 -0.97 -2.96
N LEU A 107 -19.21 -1.61 -1.99
CA LEU A 107 -18.48 -0.90 -0.93
C LEU A 107 -17.39 0.00 -1.51
N SER A 108 -16.67 -0.45 -2.55
CA SER A 108 -15.65 0.36 -3.22
C SER A 108 -16.23 1.61 -3.89
N ILE A 109 -17.39 1.49 -4.53
CA ILE A 109 -18.09 2.59 -5.17
C ILE A 109 -18.59 3.60 -4.12
N TYR A 110 -19.31 3.13 -3.09
CA TYR A 110 -19.83 4.03 -2.05
C TYR A 110 -18.71 4.73 -1.28
N SER A 111 -17.68 4.00 -0.85
CA SER A 111 -16.53 4.60 -0.17
C SER A 111 -15.81 5.62 -1.07
N GLY A 112 -15.66 5.30 -2.35
CA GLY A 112 -15.07 6.21 -3.33
C GLY A 112 -15.88 7.48 -3.52
N ILE A 113 -17.20 7.39 -3.66
CA ILE A 113 -18.11 8.55 -3.79
C ILE A 113 -18.06 9.41 -2.51
N ILE A 114 -18.14 8.79 -1.33
CA ILE A 114 -18.05 9.51 -0.05
C ILE A 114 -16.73 10.27 0.05
N LEU A 115 -15.61 9.63 -0.28
CA LEU A 115 -14.30 10.26 -0.30
C LEU A 115 -14.22 11.41 -1.32
N THR A 116 -14.77 11.22 -2.50
CA THR A 116 -14.80 12.25 -3.53
C THR A 116 -15.55 13.48 -3.01
N ILE A 117 -16.75 13.30 -2.44
CA ILE A 117 -17.56 14.40 -1.91
C ILE A 117 -16.83 15.12 -0.77
N ILE A 118 -16.38 14.36 0.25
CA ILE A 118 -15.67 14.92 1.41
C ILE A 118 -14.38 15.62 0.96
N GLY A 119 -13.60 14.96 0.10
CA GLY A 119 -12.32 15.49 -0.35
C GLY A 119 -12.46 16.77 -1.16
N VAL A 120 -13.40 16.84 -2.10
CA VAL A 120 -13.62 18.05 -2.92
C VAL A 120 -14.14 19.21 -2.07
N LEU A 121 -15.09 18.95 -1.16
CA LEU A 121 -15.69 20.00 -0.32
C LEU A 121 -14.73 20.48 0.77
N CYS A 122 -14.06 19.55 1.44
CA CYS A 122 -13.24 19.87 2.61
C CYS A 122 -11.75 20.09 2.31
N ALA A 123 -11.29 19.95 1.05
CA ALA A 123 -9.87 20.04 0.67
C ALA A 123 -9.17 21.27 1.26
N LYS A 124 -9.73 22.46 1.06
CA LYS A 124 -9.13 23.71 1.55
C LYS A 124 -9.07 23.75 3.07
N GLN A 125 -10.14 23.35 3.76
CA GLN A 125 -10.21 23.36 5.21
C GLN A 125 -9.22 22.38 5.85
N ILE A 126 -9.07 21.19 5.26
CA ILE A 126 -8.10 20.20 5.74
C ILE A 126 -6.67 20.73 5.58
N LEU A 127 -6.34 21.38 4.46
CA LEU A 127 -5.02 21.97 4.24
C LEU A 127 -4.73 23.13 5.20
N ILE A 128 -5.74 23.93 5.56
CA ILE A 128 -5.60 24.97 6.58
C ILE A 128 -5.31 24.32 7.96
N TRP A 129 -6.02 23.27 8.34
CA TRP A 129 -5.75 22.54 9.58
C TRP A 129 -4.36 21.88 9.60
N MET A 130 -3.84 21.50 8.44
CA MET A 130 -2.48 21.00 8.26
C MET A 130 -1.42 22.10 8.28
N GLN A 131 -1.81 23.38 8.47
CA GLN A 131 -0.93 24.55 8.47
C GLN A 131 -0.12 24.70 7.17
N THR A 132 -0.76 24.38 6.03
CA THR A 132 -0.15 24.55 4.71
C THR A 132 0.13 26.05 4.47
N PRO A 133 1.37 26.43 4.07
CA PRO A 133 1.73 27.83 3.84
C PRO A 133 0.82 28.51 2.80
N GLU A 134 0.47 29.77 3.03
CA GLU A 134 -0.44 30.54 2.14
C GLU A 134 0.04 30.58 0.69
N ALA A 135 1.35 30.69 0.49
CA ALA A 135 1.96 30.74 -0.85
C ALA A 135 1.64 29.52 -1.72
N VAL A 136 1.43 28.33 -1.11
CA VAL A 136 1.14 27.08 -1.82
C VAL A 136 -0.28 26.58 -1.62
N LEU A 137 -1.05 27.16 -0.69
CA LEU A 137 -2.40 26.72 -0.32
C LEU A 137 -3.34 26.65 -1.52
N GLY A 138 -3.28 27.62 -2.42
CA GLY A 138 -4.10 27.68 -3.62
C GLY A 138 -3.82 26.50 -4.56
N LEU A 139 -2.55 26.26 -4.88
CA LEU A 139 -2.09 25.16 -5.74
C LEU A 139 -2.38 23.81 -5.10
N ALA A 140 -2.11 23.66 -3.81
CA ALA A 140 -2.38 22.44 -3.04
C ALA A 140 -3.89 22.11 -3.02
N THR A 141 -4.75 23.12 -2.87
CA THR A 141 -6.21 22.94 -2.89
C THR A 141 -6.70 22.45 -4.25
N VAL A 142 -6.22 23.05 -5.34
CA VAL A 142 -6.57 22.62 -6.70
C VAL A 142 -6.13 21.18 -6.96
N TYR A 143 -4.87 20.87 -6.65
CA TYR A 143 -4.33 19.51 -6.78
C TYR A 143 -5.18 18.49 -6.01
N LEU A 144 -5.45 18.77 -4.73
CA LEU A 144 -6.19 17.86 -3.86
C LEU A 144 -7.63 17.65 -4.33
N ARG A 145 -8.34 18.69 -4.74
CA ARG A 145 -9.69 18.57 -5.27
C ARG A 145 -9.75 17.69 -6.52
N ILE A 146 -8.84 17.91 -7.47
CA ILE A 146 -8.78 17.11 -8.68
C ILE A 146 -8.43 15.67 -8.33
N TYR A 147 -7.45 15.44 -7.45
CA TYR A 147 -7.08 14.11 -7.01
C TYR A 147 -8.26 13.34 -6.41
N PHE A 148 -9.06 13.99 -5.56
CA PHE A 148 -10.25 13.37 -4.97
C PHE A 148 -11.34 13.01 -5.98
N LEU A 149 -11.44 13.65 -7.13
CA LEU A 149 -12.33 13.20 -8.20
C LEU A 149 -11.97 11.80 -8.71
N GLY A 150 -10.72 11.40 -8.62
CA GLY A 150 -10.24 10.06 -8.98
C GLY A 150 -10.43 9.00 -7.89
N MET A 151 -10.88 9.35 -6.67
CA MET A 151 -10.90 8.40 -5.55
C MET A 151 -11.84 7.23 -5.78
N THR A 152 -12.99 7.44 -6.44
CA THR A 152 -13.89 6.33 -6.79
C THR A 152 -13.19 5.31 -7.70
N ALA A 153 -12.45 5.76 -8.70
CA ALA A 153 -11.66 4.90 -9.57
C ALA A 153 -10.56 4.16 -8.79
N THR A 154 -9.86 4.85 -7.91
CA THR A 154 -8.84 4.27 -7.04
C THR A 154 -9.41 3.17 -6.14
N MET A 155 -10.58 3.38 -5.54
CA MET A 155 -11.25 2.38 -4.70
C MET A 155 -11.67 1.15 -5.52
N ILE A 156 -12.26 1.36 -6.70
CA ILE A 156 -12.63 0.25 -7.60
C ILE A 156 -11.40 -0.59 -7.97
N TYR A 157 -10.29 0.05 -8.33
CA TYR A 157 -9.05 -0.66 -8.63
C TYR A 157 -8.52 -1.44 -7.42
N ASN A 158 -8.48 -0.84 -6.23
CA ASN A 158 -7.96 -1.47 -5.02
C ASN A 158 -8.79 -2.68 -4.58
N PHE A 159 -10.10 -2.56 -4.54
CA PHE A 159 -10.99 -3.68 -4.19
C PHE A 159 -11.01 -4.76 -5.27
N GLY A 160 -11.09 -4.39 -6.54
CA GLY A 160 -11.00 -5.34 -7.65
C GLY A 160 -9.68 -6.11 -7.66
N SER A 161 -8.56 -5.43 -7.44
CA SER A 161 -7.25 -6.06 -7.28
C SER A 161 -7.20 -6.98 -6.06
N ALA A 162 -7.82 -6.61 -4.94
CA ALA A 162 -7.91 -7.44 -3.74
C ALA A 162 -8.70 -8.73 -4.01
N ILE A 163 -9.81 -8.64 -4.75
CA ILE A 163 -10.62 -9.80 -5.18
C ILE A 163 -9.81 -10.73 -6.10
N LEU A 164 -9.13 -10.18 -7.11
CA LEU A 164 -8.29 -10.98 -8.00
C LEU A 164 -7.12 -11.65 -7.26
N ARG A 165 -6.47 -10.94 -6.34
CA ARG A 165 -5.43 -11.53 -5.47
C ARG A 165 -5.98 -12.68 -4.62
N ALA A 166 -7.20 -12.55 -4.09
CA ALA A 166 -7.82 -13.58 -3.27
C ALA A 166 -7.99 -14.92 -3.99
N VAL A 167 -8.19 -14.89 -5.32
CA VAL A 167 -8.28 -16.09 -6.16
C VAL A 167 -6.94 -16.46 -6.82
N GLY A 168 -5.87 -15.78 -6.45
CA GLY A 168 -4.51 -16.08 -6.88
C GLY A 168 -4.03 -15.39 -8.14
N ASP A 169 -4.79 -14.45 -8.67
CA ASP A 169 -4.37 -13.66 -9.83
C ASP A 169 -3.71 -12.34 -9.40
N THR A 170 -2.40 -12.30 -9.45
CA THR A 170 -1.59 -11.12 -9.20
C THR A 170 -1.03 -10.48 -10.47
N LYS A 171 -1.14 -11.18 -11.61
CA LYS A 171 -0.55 -10.72 -12.87
C LYS A 171 -1.42 -9.69 -13.58
N ARG A 172 -2.74 -9.93 -13.66
CA ARG A 172 -3.64 -9.00 -14.33
C ARG A 172 -3.67 -7.61 -13.67
N PRO A 173 -3.78 -7.48 -12.33
CA PRO A 173 -3.63 -6.19 -11.66
C PRO A 173 -2.31 -5.47 -11.98
N LEU A 174 -1.18 -6.20 -12.05
CA LEU A 174 0.11 -5.66 -12.45
C LEU A 174 0.06 -5.08 -13.88
N TYR A 175 -0.49 -5.82 -14.84
CA TYR A 175 -0.56 -5.34 -16.23
C TYR A 175 -1.42 -4.10 -16.37
N TYR A 176 -2.55 -4.02 -15.63
CA TYR A 176 -3.42 -2.87 -15.66
C TYR A 176 -2.77 -1.63 -15.02
N LEU A 177 -2.05 -1.83 -13.91
CA LEU A 177 -1.28 -0.76 -13.27
C LEU A 177 -0.16 -0.27 -14.19
N PHE A 178 0.56 -1.18 -14.84
CA PHE A 178 1.63 -0.85 -15.76
C PHE A 178 1.13 -0.01 -16.95
N ALA A 179 0.05 -0.45 -17.59
CA ALA A 179 -0.57 0.29 -18.69
C ALA A 179 -1.03 1.68 -18.25
N ALA A 180 -1.73 1.78 -17.11
CA ALA A 180 -2.18 3.05 -16.55
C ALA A 180 -1.01 3.97 -16.16
N GLY A 181 0.07 3.41 -15.63
CA GLY A 181 1.26 4.17 -15.24
C GLY A 181 2.02 4.75 -16.44
N ILE A 182 2.14 4.01 -17.54
CA ILE A 182 2.72 4.55 -18.78
C ILE A 182 1.89 5.74 -19.28
N VAL A 183 0.56 5.58 -19.30
CA VAL A 183 -0.34 6.69 -19.70
C VAL A 183 -0.20 7.87 -18.75
N ASN A 184 -0.08 7.65 -17.45
CA ASN A 184 0.15 8.70 -16.45
C ASN A 184 1.42 9.52 -16.79
N VAL A 185 2.56 8.85 -17.00
CA VAL A 185 3.82 9.53 -17.31
C VAL A 185 3.71 10.33 -18.61
N ILE A 186 3.12 9.77 -19.66
CA ILE A 186 2.93 10.46 -20.95
C ILE A 186 2.03 11.70 -20.76
N LEU A 187 0.91 11.56 -20.05
CA LEU A 187 -0.02 12.67 -19.81
C LEU A 187 0.61 13.74 -18.91
N ASN A 188 1.43 13.37 -17.92
CA ASN A 188 2.18 14.33 -17.11
C ASN A 188 3.08 15.20 -17.98
N LEU A 189 3.84 14.60 -18.89
CA LEU A 189 4.71 15.36 -19.80
C LEU A 189 3.87 16.29 -20.72
N ILE A 190 2.77 15.81 -21.28
CA ILE A 190 1.90 16.60 -22.14
C ILE A 190 1.28 17.77 -21.37
N PHE A 191 0.68 17.52 -20.19
CA PHE A 191 -0.06 18.55 -19.45
C PHE A 191 0.87 19.54 -18.75
N VAL A 192 1.99 19.10 -18.20
CA VAL A 192 2.93 19.98 -17.48
C VAL A 192 3.82 20.76 -18.45
N ILE A 193 4.40 20.08 -19.45
CA ILE A 193 5.34 20.70 -20.39
C ILE A 193 4.60 21.34 -21.56
N GLY A 194 3.67 20.60 -22.20
CA GLY A 194 2.95 21.07 -23.38
C GLY A 194 1.93 22.16 -23.05
N PHE A 195 1.01 21.86 -22.13
CA PHE A 195 -0.07 22.80 -21.77
C PHE A 195 0.27 23.72 -20.59
N LYS A 196 1.42 23.55 -19.92
CA LYS A 196 1.87 24.34 -18.76
C LYS A 196 0.86 24.42 -17.61
N LEU A 197 0.13 23.32 -17.38
CA LEU A 197 -0.93 23.25 -16.37
C LEU A 197 -0.39 23.07 -14.92
N SER A 198 0.94 22.99 -14.74
CA SER A 198 1.56 22.86 -13.41
C SER A 198 0.96 21.71 -12.59
N VAL A 199 0.63 21.92 -11.31
CA VAL A 199 0.04 20.89 -10.40
C VAL A 199 -1.29 20.33 -10.91
N MET A 200 -2.09 21.15 -11.61
CA MET A 200 -3.36 20.73 -12.17
C MET A 200 -3.15 19.65 -13.24
N GLY A 201 -2.12 19.80 -14.07
CA GLY A 201 -1.77 18.83 -15.11
C GLY A 201 -1.45 17.45 -14.53
N VAL A 202 -0.64 17.40 -13.47
CA VAL A 202 -0.28 16.14 -12.80
C VAL A 202 -1.50 15.50 -12.14
N ALA A 203 -2.34 16.29 -11.46
CA ALA A 203 -3.56 15.76 -10.85
C ALA A 203 -4.51 15.15 -11.88
N ILE A 204 -4.72 15.83 -13.02
CA ILE A 204 -5.57 15.32 -14.11
C ILE A 204 -4.98 14.04 -14.72
N ALA A 205 -3.67 14.01 -14.99
CA ALA A 205 -3.00 12.82 -15.50
C ALA A 205 -3.16 11.62 -14.57
N THR A 206 -3.02 11.84 -13.25
CA THR A 206 -3.21 10.81 -12.23
C THR A 206 -4.66 10.31 -12.21
N VAL A 207 -5.66 11.19 -12.25
CA VAL A 207 -7.07 10.80 -12.29
C VAL A 207 -7.41 9.99 -13.54
N ILE A 208 -6.92 10.41 -14.72
CA ILE A 208 -7.15 9.66 -15.96
C ILE A 208 -6.53 8.27 -15.86
N SER A 209 -5.29 8.15 -15.36
CA SER A 209 -4.63 6.86 -15.21
C SER A 209 -5.35 5.94 -14.22
N GLN A 210 -5.87 6.49 -13.11
CA GLN A 210 -6.71 5.75 -12.16
C GLN A 210 -8.02 5.28 -12.80
N CYS A 211 -8.67 6.10 -13.61
CA CYS A 211 -9.86 5.70 -14.36
C CYS A 211 -9.55 4.57 -15.35
N ILE A 212 -8.41 4.60 -16.03
CA ILE A 212 -7.97 3.53 -16.94
C ILE A 212 -7.77 2.22 -16.18
N SER A 213 -7.05 2.25 -15.05
CA SER A 213 -6.82 1.04 -14.24
C SER A 213 -8.13 0.47 -13.68
N ALA A 214 -9.05 1.34 -13.22
CA ALA A 214 -10.37 0.95 -12.75
C ALA A 214 -11.24 0.34 -13.87
N PHE A 215 -11.21 0.94 -15.05
CA PHE A 215 -11.93 0.42 -16.21
C PHE A 215 -11.42 -0.96 -16.61
N LEU A 216 -10.10 -1.15 -16.66
CA LEU A 216 -9.48 -2.43 -17.03
C LEU A 216 -9.81 -3.53 -16.02
N ILE A 217 -9.80 -3.22 -14.71
CA ILE A 217 -10.16 -4.20 -13.68
C ILE A 217 -11.65 -4.55 -13.72
N LEU A 218 -12.54 -3.57 -13.92
CA LEU A 218 -13.97 -3.81 -14.09
C LEU A 218 -14.25 -4.64 -15.32
N LYS A 219 -13.65 -4.30 -16.46
CA LYS A 219 -13.75 -5.08 -17.71
C LYS A 219 -13.31 -6.52 -17.48
N CYS A 220 -12.19 -6.73 -16.77
CA CYS A 220 -11.72 -8.04 -16.40
C CYS A 220 -12.76 -8.81 -15.59
N MET A 221 -13.28 -8.22 -14.52
CA MET A 221 -14.22 -8.90 -13.62
C MET A 221 -15.57 -9.20 -14.28
N VAL A 222 -16.05 -8.32 -15.16
CA VAL A 222 -17.30 -8.54 -15.91
C VAL A 222 -17.18 -9.70 -16.92
N HIS A 223 -15.99 -9.84 -17.55
CA HIS A 223 -15.74 -10.90 -18.52
C HIS A 223 -15.16 -12.18 -17.91
N GLU A 224 -15.00 -12.21 -16.59
CA GLU A 224 -14.52 -13.41 -15.90
C GLU A 224 -15.56 -14.52 -15.95
N SER A 225 -15.11 -15.76 -15.82
CA SER A 225 -15.98 -16.95 -15.76
C SER A 225 -16.11 -17.41 -14.30
N GLY A 226 -17.27 -17.98 -13.96
CA GLY A 226 -17.53 -18.55 -12.63
C GLY A 226 -17.97 -17.51 -11.61
N SER A 227 -17.83 -17.83 -10.34
CA SER A 227 -18.46 -17.14 -9.20
C SER A 227 -17.82 -15.81 -8.83
N ILE A 228 -16.64 -15.47 -9.39
CA ILE A 228 -16.01 -14.16 -9.24
C ILE A 228 -16.44 -13.15 -10.33
N ARG A 229 -17.27 -13.59 -11.28
CA ARG A 229 -17.82 -12.71 -12.31
C ARG A 229 -18.67 -11.62 -11.67
N LEU A 230 -18.39 -10.37 -12.06
CA LEU A 230 -19.19 -9.23 -11.65
C LEU A 230 -20.37 -9.04 -12.61
N ASP A 231 -21.57 -9.25 -12.11
CA ASP A 231 -22.79 -8.93 -12.86
C ASP A 231 -23.27 -7.54 -12.45
N LEU A 232 -23.12 -6.58 -13.35
CA LEU A 232 -23.49 -5.18 -13.10
C LEU A 232 -25.00 -4.99 -12.87
N ARG A 233 -25.84 -5.95 -13.28
CA ARG A 233 -27.30 -5.90 -13.07
C ARG A 233 -27.70 -6.36 -11.68
N ASN A 234 -26.88 -7.18 -11.04
CA ASN A 234 -27.11 -7.76 -9.74
C ASN A 234 -26.23 -7.14 -8.63
N LEU A 235 -25.70 -5.93 -8.89
CA LEU A 235 -24.94 -5.19 -7.88
C LEU A 235 -25.81 -4.90 -6.66
N GLY A 236 -25.36 -5.35 -5.49
CA GLY A 236 -26.09 -5.15 -4.23
C GLY A 236 -25.19 -5.35 -3.04
N ILE A 237 -25.64 -4.87 -1.89
CA ILE A 237 -24.94 -5.07 -0.61
C ILE A 237 -25.68 -6.18 0.17
N ASN A 238 -24.99 -7.29 0.37
CA ASN A 238 -25.40 -8.27 1.35
C ASN A 238 -24.92 -7.82 2.73
N LYS A 239 -25.85 -7.57 3.66
CA LYS A 239 -25.57 -7.04 5.00
C LYS A 239 -24.61 -7.94 5.80
N GLU A 240 -24.76 -9.25 5.70
CA GLU A 240 -23.89 -10.21 6.39
C GLU A 240 -22.46 -10.12 5.87
N LYS A 241 -22.27 -10.09 4.54
CA LYS A 241 -20.96 -10.00 3.91
C LYS A 241 -20.32 -8.64 4.18
N PHE A 242 -21.10 -7.57 4.13
CA PHE A 242 -20.65 -6.22 4.47
C PHE A 242 -20.09 -6.16 5.91
N ILE A 243 -20.85 -6.66 6.90
CA ILE A 243 -20.39 -6.68 8.29
C ILE A 243 -19.10 -7.46 8.43
N LYS A 244 -18.97 -8.64 7.80
CA LYS A 244 -17.77 -9.46 7.85
C LYS A 244 -16.56 -8.76 7.19
N ILE A 245 -16.75 -8.09 6.04
CA ILE A 245 -15.71 -7.30 5.39
C ILE A 245 -15.21 -6.20 6.33
N VAL A 246 -16.14 -5.47 6.95
CA VAL A 246 -15.80 -4.36 7.86
C VAL A 246 -15.14 -4.88 9.15
N GLN A 247 -15.60 -5.97 9.72
CA GLN A 247 -15.00 -6.57 10.93
C GLN A 247 -13.54 -6.97 10.76
N ILE A 248 -13.14 -7.36 9.55
CA ILE A 248 -11.75 -7.70 9.24
C ILE A 248 -11.00 -6.45 8.75
N GLY A 249 -11.62 -5.68 7.87
CA GLY A 249 -10.98 -4.56 7.19
C GLY A 249 -10.80 -3.33 8.06
N LEU A 250 -11.78 -2.97 8.89
CA LEU A 250 -11.70 -1.76 9.72
C LEU A 250 -10.54 -1.79 10.73
N PRO A 251 -10.29 -2.90 11.48
CA PRO A 251 -9.11 -2.97 12.33
C PRO A 251 -7.80 -2.86 11.53
N ALA A 252 -7.74 -3.45 10.32
CA ALA A 252 -6.60 -3.32 9.44
C ALA A 252 -6.37 -1.88 9.00
N SER A 253 -7.45 -1.16 8.67
CA SER A 253 -7.42 0.26 8.32
C SER A 253 -6.93 1.13 9.47
N LEU A 254 -7.49 0.93 10.67
CA LEU A 254 -7.11 1.67 11.87
C LEU A 254 -5.64 1.44 12.23
N GLN A 255 -5.15 0.21 12.12
CA GLN A 255 -3.74 -0.10 12.31
C GLN A 255 -2.86 0.75 11.36
N GLY A 256 -3.17 0.79 10.07
CA GLY A 256 -2.41 1.58 9.08
C GLY A 256 -2.42 3.08 9.39
N VAL A 257 -3.55 3.64 9.81
CA VAL A 257 -3.67 5.04 10.23
C VAL A 257 -2.79 5.34 11.44
N ILE A 258 -2.85 4.51 12.49
CA ILE A 258 -2.10 4.72 13.73
C ILE A 258 -0.59 4.58 13.48
N PHE A 259 -0.17 3.63 12.64
CA PHE A 259 1.22 3.55 12.18
C PHE A 259 1.67 4.82 11.46
N SER A 260 0.83 5.37 10.57
CA SER A 260 1.13 6.63 9.89
C SER A 260 1.27 7.80 10.86
N LEU A 261 0.37 7.91 11.85
CA LEU A 261 0.45 8.94 12.89
C LEU A 261 1.71 8.78 13.77
N SER A 262 2.07 7.54 14.14
CA SER A 262 3.31 7.28 14.88
C SER A 262 4.55 7.72 14.08
N ASN A 263 4.57 7.48 12.77
CA ASN A 263 5.67 7.93 11.91
C ASN A 263 5.76 9.47 11.83
N VAL A 264 4.62 10.19 11.88
CA VAL A 264 4.62 11.68 11.95
C VAL A 264 5.28 12.18 13.24
N VAL A 265 5.00 11.54 14.39
CA VAL A 265 5.63 11.90 15.68
C VAL A 265 7.15 11.67 15.62
N ILE A 266 7.58 10.55 15.03
CA ILE A 266 9.02 10.26 14.85
C ILE A 266 9.67 11.32 13.95
N GLN A 267 9.02 11.64 12.83
CA GLN A 267 9.52 12.66 11.90
C GLN A 267 9.67 14.03 12.58
N SER A 268 8.75 14.39 13.46
CA SER A 268 8.87 15.60 14.27
C SER A 268 10.13 15.59 15.14
N SER A 269 10.45 14.44 15.75
CA SER A 269 11.70 14.27 16.51
C SER A 269 12.95 14.29 15.62
N VAL A 270 12.88 13.74 14.41
CA VAL A 270 13.99 13.85 13.42
C VAL A 270 14.25 15.32 13.05
N ASN A 271 13.18 16.09 12.86
CA ASN A 271 13.28 17.49 12.47
C ASN A 271 14.03 18.35 13.50
N SER A 272 14.01 17.98 14.79
CA SER A 272 14.74 18.71 15.84
C SER A 272 16.27 18.61 15.71
N PHE A 273 16.78 17.66 14.93
CA PHE A 273 18.23 17.50 14.69
C PHE A 273 18.78 18.30 13.49
N GLY A 274 17.92 19.08 12.83
CA GLY A 274 18.31 19.97 11.74
C GLY A 274 18.29 19.35 10.36
N GLU A 275 18.55 20.18 9.36
CA GLU A 275 18.32 19.88 7.93
C GLU A 275 19.11 18.68 7.42
N ILE A 276 20.38 18.54 7.83
CA ILE A 276 21.25 17.43 7.43
C ILE A 276 20.64 16.09 7.85
N THR A 277 20.11 16.02 9.08
CA THR A 277 19.48 14.81 9.61
C THR A 277 18.18 14.50 8.91
N VAL A 278 17.37 15.50 8.62
CA VAL A 278 16.12 15.36 7.88
C VAL A 278 16.38 14.84 6.45
N ALA A 279 17.37 15.41 5.77
CA ALA A 279 17.75 14.99 4.42
C ALA A 279 18.27 13.54 4.40
N GLY A 280 19.18 13.18 5.31
CA GLY A 280 19.71 11.83 5.42
C GLY A 280 18.64 10.80 5.79
N ASN A 281 17.74 11.15 6.72
CA ASN A 281 16.59 10.33 7.11
C ASN A 281 15.66 10.07 5.92
N SER A 282 15.35 11.09 5.14
CA SER A 282 14.44 10.98 3.98
C SER A 282 15.05 10.14 2.87
N ALA A 283 16.34 10.33 2.56
CA ALA A 283 17.04 9.52 1.55
C ALA A 283 17.07 8.03 1.95
N ALA A 284 17.42 7.74 3.21
CA ALA A 284 17.42 6.38 3.73
C ALA A 284 16.02 5.75 3.71
N ALA A 285 14.98 6.48 4.12
CA ALA A 285 13.61 6.00 4.11
C ALA A 285 13.10 5.62 2.70
N ASN A 286 13.52 6.34 1.67
CA ASN A 286 13.20 5.99 0.28
C ASN A 286 13.83 4.64 -0.12
N ILE A 287 15.09 4.39 0.25
CA ILE A 287 15.77 3.11 -0.01
C ILE A 287 15.07 1.97 0.75
N GLU A 288 14.76 2.20 2.03
CA GLU A 288 14.02 1.25 2.87
C GLU A 288 12.65 0.91 2.30
N GLY A 289 11.98 1.86 1.65
CA GLY A 289 10.69 1.66 1.01
C GLY A 289 10.70 0.50 -0.01
N PHE A 290 11.78 0.32 -0.77
CA PHE A 290 11.90 -0.80 -1.71
C PHE A 290 12.01 -2.15 -1.00
N VAL A 291 12.72 -2.20 0.13
CA VAL A 291 12.83 -3.43 0.95
C VAL A 291 11.47 -3.76 1.57
N TYR A 292 10.79 -2.75 2.11
CA TYR A 292 9.46 -2.91 2.72
C TYR A 292 8.42 -3.46 1.73
N VAL A 293 8.39 -2.94 0.51
CA VAL A 293 7.47 -3.39 -0.55
C VAL A 293 7.65 -4.89 -0.86
N ALA A 294 8.90 -5.37 -0.86
CA ALA A 294 9.17 -6.79 -1.07
C ALA A 294 8.60 -7.65 0.06
N MET A 295 8.77 -7.25 1.31
CA MET A 295 8.20 -7.95 2.47
C MET A 295 6.67 -7.87 2.52
N ASN A 296 6.09 -6.71 2.18
CA ASN A 296 4.64 -6.53 2.12
C ASN A 296 3.98 -7.45 1.09
N SER A 297 4.67 -7.81 0.01
CA SER A 297 4.14 -8.79 -0.95
C SER A 297 3.96 -10.19 -0.33
N LEU A 298 4.83 -10.59 0.59
CA LEU A 298 4.73 -11.84 1.33
C LEU A 298 3.61 -11.78 2.40
N TYR A 299 3.41 -10.64 3.05
CA TYR A 299 2.25 -10.39 3.89
C TYR A 299 0.94 -10.60 3.14
N GLN A 300 0.80 -10.03 1.92
CA GLN A 300 -0.38 -10.21 1.08
C GLN A 300 -0.55 -11.68 0.65
N ALA A 301 0.55 -12.39 0.38
CA ALA A 301 0.53 -13.81 0.10
C ALA A 301 0.03 -14.61 1.32
N ALA A 302 0.54 -14.32 2.53
CA ALA A 302 0.11 -14.98 3.75
C ALA A 302 -1.41 -14.86 3.97
N ILE A 303 -1.99 -13.68 3.75
CA ILE A 303 -3.44 -13.46 3.82
C ILE A 303 -4.20 -14.38 2.87
N SER A 304 -3.85 -14.34 1.58
CA SER A 304 -4.61 -15.04 0.53
C SER A 304 -4.46 -16.57 0.63
N PHE A 305 -3.24 -17.05 0.88
CA PHE A 305 -2.97 -18.48 1.06
C PHE A 305 -3.66 -19.05 2.30
N THR A 306 -3.57 -18.34 3.42
CA THR A 306 -4.25 -18.75 4.66
C THR A 306 -5.75 -18.74 4.48
N GLY A 307 -6.31 -17.66 3.92
CA GLY A 307 -7.76 -17.54 3.68
C GLY A 307 -8.32 -18.68 2.83
N GLN A 308 -7.67 -19.03 1.70
CA GLN A 308 -8.11 -20.15 0.85
C GLN A 308 -8.01 -21.50 1.58
N ASN A 309 -6.94 -21.75 2.33
CA ASN A 309 -6.76 -23.04 3.03
C ASN A 309 -7.71 -23.18 4.22
N VAL A 310 -8.02 -22.10 4.93
CA VAL A 310 -9.07 -22.09 5.97
C VAL A 310 -10.43 -22.38 5.34
N GLY A 311 -10.77 -21.75 4.23
CA GLY A 311 -12.00 -22.01 3.51
C GLY A 311 -12.12 -23.47 3.04
N ALA A 312 -11.01 -24.07 2.62
CA ALA A 312 -10.94 -25.47 2.20
C ALA A 312 -10.88 -26.46 3.38
N GLY A 313 -10.90 -26.03 4.64
CA GLY A 313 -10.76 -26.89 5.82
C GLY A 313 -9.37 -27.52 6.01
N LYS A 314 -8.33 -27.00 5.31
CA LYS A 314 -6.98 -27.56 5.33
C LYS A 314 -6.10 -26.89 6.40
N TYR A 315 -6.49 -26.99 7.66
CA TYR A 315 -5.83 -26.31 8.77
C TYR A 315 -4.36 -26.72 9.00
N GLU A 316 -4.02 -28.01 8.80
CA GLU A 316 -2.62 -28.44 8.89
C GLU A 316 -1.71 -27.73 7.88
N ARG A 317 -2.27 -27.38 6.71
CA ARG A 317 -1.53 -26.67 5.68
C ARG A 317 -1.32 -25.20 6.03
N VAL A 318 -2.19 -24.60 6.86
CA VAL A 318 -2.05 -23.22 7.34
C VAL A 318 -0.76 -23.03 8.12
N ASN A 319 -0.40 -23.94 9.02
CA ASN A 319 0.86 -23.87 9.75
C ASN A 319 2.08 -23.94 8.81
N ARG A 320 2.02 -24.81 7.78
CA ARG A 320 3.11 -24.88 6.77
C ARG A 320 3.19 -23.61 5.94
N ILE A 321 2.08 -22.97 5.64
CA ILE A 321 2.03 -21.67 4.94
C ILE A 321 2.71 -20.60 5.79
N LEU A 322 2.37 -20.51 7.08
CA LEU A 322 2.98 -19.57 8.02
C LEU A 322 4.51 -19.75 8.05
N TYR A 323 5.00 -20.96 8.34
CA TYR A 323 6.46 -21.23 8.40
C TYR A 323 7.16 -20.93 7.07
N THR A 324 6.53 -21.25 5.94
CA THR A 324 7.10 -20.95 4.61
C THR A 324 7.15 -19.44 4.37
N ALA A 325 6.11 -18.70 4.73
CA ALA A 325 6.05 -17.26 4.56
C ALA A 325 7.06 -16.56 5.49
N GLU A 326 7.20 -17.03 6.75
CA GLU A 326 8.20 -16.55 7.70
C GLU A 326 9.62 -16.78 7.19
N ALA A 327 9.92 -17.99 6.72
CA ALA A 327 11.23 -18.28 6.12
C ALA A 327 11.53 -17.38 4.92
N CYS A 328 10.54 -17.17 4.04
CA CYS A 328 10.71 -16.29 2.88
C CYS A 328 10.94 -14.83 3.29
N VAL A 329 10.17 -14.30 4.25
CA VAL A 329 10.32 -12.91 4.67
C VAL A 329 11.62 -12.66 5.42
N ILE A 330 12.09 -13.62 6.22
CA ILE A 330 13.40 -13.57 6.87
C ILE A 330 14.50 -13.51 5.82
N VAL A 331 14.48 -14.42 4.83
CA VAL A 331 15.48 -14.42 3.76
C VAL A 331 15.44 -13.12 2.96
N VAL A 332 14.26 -12.65 2.55
CA VAL A 332 14.10 -11.40 1.81
C VAL A 332 14.57 -10.21 2.66
N GLY A 333 14.18 -10.14 3.93
CA GLY A 333 14.56 -9.06 4.84
C GLY A 333 16.08 -9.03 5.09
N ILE A 334 16.71 -10.17 5.30
CA ILE A 334 18.17 -10.28 5.50
C ILE A 334 18.90 -9.93 4.19
N VAL A 335 18.52 -10.53 3.06
CA VAL A 335 19.22 -10.34 1.78
C VAL A 335 19.08 -8.91 1.29
N LEU A 336 17.84 -8.38 1.22
CA LEU A 336 17.62 -7.03 0.73
C LEU A 336 18.04 -5.96 1.74
N GLY A 337 17.81 -6.19 3.06
CA GLY A 337 18.22 -5.26 4.11
C GLY A 337 19.75 -5.12 4.17
N ASN A 338 20.48 -6.23 4.25
CA ASN A 338 21.94 -6.18 4.27
C ASN A 338 22.51 -5.77 2.91
N GLY A 339 21.87 -6.13 1.78
CA GLY A 339 22.24 -5.64 0.47
C GLY A 339 22.12 -4.12 0.36
N ALA A 340 20.98 -3.56 0.81
CA ALA A 340 20.79 -2.11 0.88
C ALA A 340 21.82 -1.43 1.81
N LEU A 341 22.22 -2.07 2.90
CA LEU A 341 23.25 -1.56 3.79
C LEU A 341 24.64 -1.63 3.15
N PHE A 342 24.98 -2.71 2.47
CA PHE A 342 26.29 -2.90 1.81
C PHE A 342 26.51 -1.88 0.70
N PHE A 343 25.50 -1.64 -0.12
CA PHE A 343 25.51 -0.60 -1.17
C PHE A 343 25.02 0.75 -0.67
N GLY A 344 24.83 0.94 0.64
CA GLY A 344 24.13 2.07 1.22
C GLY A 344 24.73 3.42 0.84
N ARG A 345 26.06 3.57 0.86
CA ARG A 345 26.72 4.82 0.45
C ARG A 345 26.46 5.14 -1.02
N GLN A 346 26.55 4.15 -1.91
CA GLN A 346 26.27 4.31 -3.34
C GLN A 346 24.80 4.64 -3.60
N LEU A 347 23.90 3.99 -2.89
CA LEU A 347 22.45 4.27 -3.01
C LEU A 347 22.09 5.66 -2.49
N LEU A 348 22.67 6.09 -1.37
CA LEU A 348 22.46 7.43 -0.82
C LEU A 348 23.09 8.52 -1.71
N SER A 349 24.23 8.24 -2.37
CA SER A 349 24.86 9.19 -3.28
C SER A 349 24.03 9.49 -4.54
N ILE A 350 23.04 8.66 -4.87
CA ILE A 350 22.03 8.96 -5.92
C ILE A 350 21.17 10.17 -5.52
N TYR A 351 20.93 10.34 -4.21
CA TYR A 351 20.06 11.39 -3.68
C TYR A 351 20.82 12.68 -3.32
N THR A 352 22.10 12.57 -2.92
CA THR A 352 22.90 13.72 -2.43
C THR A 352 24.38 13.48 -2.55
N GLU A 353 25.14 14.54 -2.85
CA GLU A 353 26.61 14.53 -2.86
C GLU A 353 27.19 14.96 -1.50
N ASN A 354 26.36 15.44 -0.56
CA ASN A 354 26.83 15.92 0.74
C ASN A 354 27.22 14.74 1.65
N PRO A 355 28.50 14.60 2.05
CA PRO A 355 28.97 13.49 2.88
C PRO A 355 28.27 13.41 4.23
N ALA A 356 27.96 14.56 4.86
CA ALA A 356 27.30 14.59 6.17
C ALA A 356 25.87 14.03 6.10
N VAL A 357 25.16 14.28 5.00
CA VAL A 357 23.81 13.71 4.76
C VAL A 357 23.91 12.20 4.53
N ILE A 358 24.90 11.75 3.73
CA ILE A 358 25.15 10.33 3.50
C ILE A 358 25.47 9.60 4.81
N ASP A 359 26.34 10.16 5.66
CA ASP A 359 26.71 9.56 6.94
C ASP A 359 25.51 9.46 7.90
N THR A 360 24.63 10.45 7.90
CA THR A 360 23.41 10.41 8.68
C THR A 360 22.43 9.36 8.15
N GLY A 361 22.24 9.27 6.84
CA GLY A 361 21.45 8.21 6.22
C GLY A 361 21.99 6.82 6.53
N MET A 362 23.31 6.64 6.52
CA MET A 362 23.96 5.39 6.91
C MET A 362 23.72 5.01 8.38
N LYS A 363 23.67 5.98 9.31
CA LYS A 363 23.33 5.70 10.72
C LYS A 363 21.94 5.09 10.84
N ARG A 364 20.94 5.65 10.15
CA ARG A 364 19.60 5.11 10.10
C ARG A 364 19.59 3.70 9.49
N MET A 365 20.17 3.54 8.31
CA MET A 365 20.22 2.24 7.61
C MET A 365 20.90 1.15 8.45
N ASN A 366 21.95 1.48 9.21
CA ASN A 366 22.62 0.53 10.09
C ASN A 366 21.71 -0.08 11.17
N VAL A 367 20.78 0.69 11.70
CA VAL A 367 19.82 0.22 12.70
C VAL A 367 18.66 -0.50 12.01
N ILE A 368 17.98 0.18 11.12
CA ILE A 368 16.71 -0.30 10.56
C ILE A 368 16.92 -1.47 9.59
N ALA A 369 17.89 -1.39 8.67
CA ALA A 369 18.08 -2.45 7.67
C ALA A 369 18.44 -3.81 8.28
N ARG A 370 19.15 -3.83 9.42
CA ARG A 370 19.49 -5.06 10.13
C ARG A 370 18.29 -5.70 10.84
N THR A 371 17.33 -4.89 11.26
CA THR A 371 16.14 -5.34 11.99
C THR A 371 14.91 -5.51 11.09
N TYR A 372 15.02 -5.23 9.79
CA TYR A 372 13.89 -5.30 8.85
C TYR A 372 13.23 -6.67 8.79
N ALA A 373 14.00 -7.77 8.93
CA ALA A 373 13.46 -9.11 8.96
C ALA A 373 12.43 -9.28 10.09
N LEU A 374 12.65 -8.68 11.27
CA LEU A 374 11.70 -8.72 12.40
C LEU A 374 10.38 -8.01 12.07
N CYS A 375 10.46 -6.86 11.39
CA CYS A 375 9.27 -6.16 10.89
C CYS A 375 8.48 -7.03 9.91
N GLY A 376 9.18 -7.67 8.96
CA GLY A 376 8.55 -8.57 8.00
C GLY A 376 7.89 -9.78 8.66
N MET A 377 8.53 -10.37 9.68
CA MET A 377 7.95 -11.47 10.46
C MET A 377 6.65 -11.02 11.16
N MET A 378 6.66 -9.87 11.81
CA MET A 378 5.46 -9.31 12.42
C MET A 378 4.33 -9.17 11.40
N ASP A 379 4.62 -8.61 10.23
CA ASP A 379 3.62 -8.41 9.17
C ASP A 379 3.07 -9.74 8.65
N VAL A 380 3.90 -10.76 8.42
CA VAL A 380 3.47 -12.08 7.96
C VAL A 380 2.60 -12.77 9.01
N MET A 381 2.93 -12.69 10.30
CA MET A 381 2.08 -13.20 11.38
C MET A 381 0.73 -12.51 11.42
N VAL A 382 0.71 -11.17 11.34
CA VAL A 382 -0.53 -10.38 11.24
C VAL A 382 -1.34 -10.80 10.01
N GLY A 383 -0.69 -11.00 8.86
CA GLY A 383 -1.32 -11.47 7.62
C GLY A 383 -1.97 -12.85 7.77
N SER A 384 -1.28 -13.79 8.39
CA SER A 384 -1.81 -15.13 8.67
C SER A 384 -3.01 -15.08 9.61
N LEU A 385 -2.95 -14.31 10.70
CA LEU A 385 -4.08 -14.14 11.62
C LEU A 385 -5.29 -13.50 10.93
N ARG A 386 -5.07 -12.52 10.06
CA ARG A 386 -6.16 -11.95 9.23
C ARG A 386 -6.75 -12.96 8.27
N GLY A 387 -5.91 -13.78 7.63
CA GLY A 387 -6.36 -14.89 6.80
C GLY A 387 -7.24 -15.90 7.55
N LEU A 388 -6.95 -16.11 8.86
CA LEU A 388 -7.80 -16.88 9.78
C LEU A 388 -9.10 -16.15 10.16
N GLY A 389 -9.22 -14.84 9.86
CA GLY A 389 -10.36 -14.00 10.20
C GLY A 389 -10.19 -13.19 11.49
N TYR A 390 -9.06 -13.28 12.18
CA TYR A 390 -8.75 -12.48 13.35
C TYR A 390 -8.03 -11.20 12.94
N SER A 391 -8.66 -10.04 13.12
CA SER A 391 -8.06 -8.76 12.74
C SER A 391 -7.87 -7.79 13.91
N VAL A 392 -8.71 -7.86 14.93
CA VAL A 392 -8.63 -6.97 16.10
C VAL A 392 -7.42 -7.30 16.97
N MET A 393 -7.21 -8.57 17.28
CA MET A 393 -6.11 -9.02 18.15
C MET A 393 -4.71 -8.65 17.57
N PRO A 394 -4.39 -9.00 16.31
CA PRO A 394 -3.11 -8.60 15.72
C PRO A 394 -2.96 -7.08 15.59
N MET A 395 -4.06 -6.33 15.36
CA MET A 395 -4.02 -4.87 15.41
C MET A 395 -3.57 -4.37 16.78
N ILE A 396 -4.20 -4.82 17.88
CA ILE A 396 -3.87 -4.37 19.23
C ILE A 396 -2.43 -4.70 19.59
N VAL A 397 -1.99 -5.95 19.33
CA VAL A 397 -0.63 -6.39 19.64
C VAL A 397 0.42 -5.58 18.88
N SER A 398 0.22 -5.37 17.57
CA SER A 398 1.17 -4.60 16.77
C SER A 398 1.15 -3.11 17.10
N LEU A 399 -0.01 -2.53 17.47
CA LEU A 399 -0.08 -1.14 17.91
C LEU A 399 0.63 -0.92 19.25
N ILE A 400 0.44 -1.82 20.21
CA ILE A 400 1.16 -1.73 21.49
C ILE A 400 2.66 -1.93 21.28
N GLY A 401 3.06 -2.97 20.55
CA GLY A 401 4.47 -3.31 20.33
C GLY A 401 5.19 -2.30 19.45
N ALA A 402 4.67 -2.02 18.26
CA ALA A 402 5.38 -1.18 17.29
C ALA A 402 5.15 0.33 17.48
N CYS A 403 3.94 0.76 17.85
CA CYS A 403 3.66 2.18 18.04
C CYS A 403 3.79 2.60 19.50
N GLY A 404 3.19 1.84 20.44
CA GLY A 404 3.15 2.18 21.85
C GLY A 404 4.54 2.26 22.48
N LEU A 405 5.36 1.22 22.31
CA LEU A 405 6.73 1.20 22.84
C LEU A 405 7.59 2.29 22.21
N ARG A 406 7.44 2.57 20.91
CA ARG A 406 8.18 3.61 20.22
C ARG A 406 7.78 5.01 20.73
N LEU A 407 6.50 5.29 20.91
CA LEU A 407 6.03 6.56 21.47
C LEU A 407 6.46 6.71 22.94
N LEU A 408 6.38 5.63 23.73
CA LEU A 408 6.88 5.61 25.08
C LEU A 408 8.38 5.97 25.12
N TRP A 409 9.19 5.36 24.24
CA TRP A 409 10.60 5.69 24.11
C TRP A 409 10.84 7.16 23.83
N ILE A 410 10.15 7.74 22.85
CA ILE A 410 10.30 9.14 22.45
C ILE A 410 9.89 10.11 23.57
N PHE A 411 8.81 9.82 24.29
CA PHE A 411 8.31 10.74 25.34
C PHE A 411 9.00 10.58 26.68
N THR A 412 9.77 9.50 26.91
CA THR A 412 10.47 9.22 28.17
C THR A 412 11.99 9.24 28.00
N PHE A 413 12.55 8.12 27.56
CA PHE A 413 14.00 7.92 27.50
C PHE A 413 14.71 8.86 26.53
N PHE A 414 14.14 9.12 25.37
CA PHE A 414 14.74 9.99 24.37
C PHE A 414 14.90 11.44 24.84
N ARG A 415 14.15 11.88 25.85
CA ARG A 415 14.28 13.21 26.48
C ARG A 415 15.47 13.34 27.44
N MET A 416 16.06 12.22 27.83
CA MET A 416 17.26 12.21 28.68
C MET A 416 18.49 12.51 27.82
N GLU A 417 19.40 13.37 28.28
CA GLU A 417 20.61 13.77 27.52
C GLU A 417 21.43 12.59 27.01
N GLN A 418 21.52 11.51 27.79
CA GLN A 418 22.25 10.29 27.44
C GLN A 418 21.69 9.60 26.17
N PHE A 419 20.38 9.71 25.92
CA PHE A 419 19.69 9.04 24.82
C PHE A 419 19.27 10.02 23.73
N HIS A 420 19.51 11.33 23.88
CA HIS A 420 19.15 12.33 22.88
C HIS A 420 20.12 12.32 21.70
N THR A 421 20.14 11.22 20.95
CA THR A 421 21.02 11.04 19.79
C THR A 421 20.21 10.58 18.56
N VAL A 422 20.68 10.93 17.36
CA VAL A 422 20.06 10.49 16.10
C VAL A 422 19.96 8.97 16.02
N THR A 423 20.95 8.23 16.54
CA THR A 423 20.94 6.78 16.52
C THR A 423 19.89 6.18 17.45
N SER A 424 19.71 6.73 18.66
CA SER A 424 18.71 6.26 19.61
C SER A 424 17.27 6.53 19.18
N LEU A 425 17.08 7.46 18.24
CA LEU A 425 15.77 7.72 17.63
C LEU A 425 15.29 6.58 16.75
N TYR A 426 16.22 5.78 16.21
CA TYR A 426 15.93 4.66 15.33
C TYR A 426 15.87 3.30 16.04
N LEU A 427 16.19 3.24 17.34
CA LEU A 427 16.03 2.07 18.18
C LEU A 427 14.57 1.88 18.60
#